data_b551b60c6ead76d2ffc8769e7659909b
#
_entry.id   b551b60c6ead76d2ffc8769e7659909b
#
_cell.length_a   1.000
_cell.length_b   1.000
_cell.length_c   1.000
_cell.angle_alpha   90.00
_cell.angle_beta   90.00
_cell.angle_gamma   90.00
#
_symmetry.space_group_name_H-M   'P 1'
#
loop_
_entity.id
_entity.type
_entity.pdbx_description
1 polymer ?
#
loop_
_entity_poly.entity_id
_entity_poly.type
_entity_poly.pdbx_seq_one_letter_code
_entity_poly.pdbx_strand_id
1 'polypeptide(L)'
;MAAWVAGFQGKNSGVTINYNPIGSGGGVTAFLAGSASYAGSDAYLTNAELSATQKVCGTGEALDIPVYISPIAIVYHLGSVTNLKLDSSTLAKMFLGTIRTWNDPAIKALNAGVSLPSTPITPVHRSDKSGTTKNFTDYLSKTAPGSWTAKPGEVWPVSGGEAGNGTSGMVADVKGGTGTIGYADASQAGTLGKVAVKVGATFNAPTAAGAAKAVDASTPVTGRPAGDLAITIDRTTTAAGAYPLVLLSYDIGCTKYSDAKQGALVKGLFSYITSSEGQAAAAKTAGSAPLSAALQAKAVTSVAKINAG
;
A
#
# COMPACT_ATOMS: atom_id res chain seq x y z
N MET A 1 7.09 -2.69 -9.26
CA MET A 1 7.70 -1.94 -10.39
C MET A 1 8.82 -2.74 -11.10
N ALA A 2 9.87 -3.27 -10.46
CA ALA A 2 11.00 -3.92 -11.16
C ALA A 2 10.61 -4.99 -12.21
N ALA A 3 9.66 -5.88 -11.87
CA ALA A 3 9.17 -6.90 -12.81
C ALA A 3 8.48 -6.29 -14.04
N TRP A 4 7.72 -5.20 -13.83
CA TRP A 4 7.06 -4.49 -14.93
C TRP A 4 8.05 -3.77 -15.85
N VAL A 5 9.03 -3.09 -15.26
CA VAL A 5 10.11 -2.44 -16.02
C VAL A 5 10.84 -3.48 -16.88
N ALA A 6 11.27 -4.60 -16.27
CA ALA A 6 11.96 -5.66 -16.99
C ALA A 6 11.10 -6.25 -18.13
N GLY A 7 9.82 -6.56 -17.85
CA GLY A 7 8.91 -7.11 -18.87
C GLY A 7 8.61 -6.13 -20.00
N PHE A 8 8.38 -4.85 -19.70
CA PHE A 8 8.13 -3.82 -20.69
C PHE A 8 9.35 -3.55 -21.57
N GLN A 9 10.54 -3.37 -20.96
CA GLN A 9 11.78 -3.14 -21.69
C GLN A 9 12.18 -4.35 -22.56
N GLY A 10 11.92 -5.57 -22.08
CA GLY A 10 12.16 -6.79 -22.86
C GLY A 10 11.36 -6.86 -24.18
N LYS A 11 10.23 -6.15 -24.25
CA LYS A 11 9.38 -6.06 -25.46
C LYS A 11 9.64 -4.80 -26.28
N ASN A 12 10.29 -3.81 -25.72
CA ASN A 12 10.53 -2.51 -26.31
C ASN A 12 12.03 -2.20 -26.26
N SER A 13 12.77 -2.81 -27.21
CA SER A 13 14.23 -2.57 -27.32
C SER A 13 14.50 -1.07 -27.56
N GLY A 14 15.46 -0.52 -26.83
CA GLY A 14 15.82 0.90 -26.91
C GLY A 14 15.03 1.81 -25.95
N VAL A 15 14.05 1.27 -25.18
CA VAL A 15 13.38 2.02 -24.13
C VAL A 15 14.05 1.76 -22.78
N THR A 16 14.35 2.83 -22.05
CA THR A 16 14.83 2.77 -20.66
C THR A 16 13.84 3.42 -19.74
N ILE A 17 13.40 2.68 -18.71
CA ILE A 17 12.54 3.20 -17.64
C ILE A 17 13.40 3.36 -16.40
N ASN A 18 13.55 4.60 -15.93
CA ASN A 18 14.21 4.92 -14.68
C ASN A 18 13.15 5.05 -13.59
N TYR A 19 13.17 4.16 -12.62
CA TYR A 19 12.26 4.20 -11.48
C TYR A 19 13.04 4.38 -10.18
N ASN A 20 12.68 5.42 -9.41
CA ASN A 20 13.30 5.72 -8.13
C ASN A 20 12.29 5.44 -6.99
N PRO A 21 12.51 4.44 -6.12
CA PRO A 21 11.58 4.04 -5.05
C PRO A 21 11.70 4.95 -3.83
N ILE A 22 11.32 6.23 -3.95
CA ILE A 22 11.40 7.26 -2.90
C ILE A 22 10.14 7.40 -2.04
N GLY A 23 9.27 6.39 -2.06
CA GLY A 23 7.98 6.38 -1.36
C GLY A 23 6.89 7.17 -2.10
N SER A 24 5.64 6.94 -1.69
CA SER A 24 4.45 7.53 -2.35
C SER A 24 4.50 9.04 -2.39
N GLY A 25 4.72 9.68 -1.24
CA GLY A 25 4.79 11.15 -1.17
C GLY A 25 5.97 11.75 -1.93
N GLY A 26 7.12 11.05 -1.99
CA GLY A 26 8.26 11.45 -2.81
C GLY A 26 7.94 11.37 -4.30
N GLY A 27 7.31 10.27 -4.74
CA GLY A 27 6.88 10.07 -6.12
C GLY A 27 5.86 11.14 -6.57
N VAL A 28 4.82 11.36 -5.77
CA VAL A 28 3.81 12.41 -6.04
C VAL A 28 4.45 13.80 -6.09
N THR A 29 5.36 14.11 -5.16
CA THR A 29 6.07 15.40 -5.16
C THR A 29 6.90 15.58 -6.45
N ALA A 30 7.62 14.56 -6.90
CA ALA A 30 8.40 14.61 -8.13
C ALA A 30 7.50 14.77 -9.37
N PHE A 31 6.36 14.10 -9.41
CA PHE A 31 5.38 14.24 -10.48
C PHE A 31 4.81 15.67 -10.52
N LEU A 32 4.34 16.20 -9.39
CA LEU A 32 3.80 17.55 -9.30
C LEU A 32 4.82 18.66 -9.61
N ALA A 33 6.10 18.39 -9.41
CA ALA A 33 7.19 19.27 -9.81
C ALA A 33 7.57 19.15 -11.31
N GLY A 34 6.98 18.20 -12.04
CA GLY A 34 7.32 17.93 -13.45
C GLY A 34 8.69 17.25 -13.64
N SER A 35 9.32 16.78 -12.57
CA SER A 35 10.61 16.07 -12.62
C SER A 35 10.45 14.56 -12.89
N ALA A 36 9.23 14.04 -12.79
CA ALA A 36 8.89 12.68 -13.16
C ALA A 36 7.68 12.66 -14.11
N SER A 37 7.72 11.78 -15.11
CA SER A 37 6.64 11.65 -16.10
C SER A 37 5.39 10.98 -15.54
N TYR A 38 5.55 10.20 -14.48
CA TYR A 38 4.48 9.51 -13.75
C TYR A 38 4.93 9.26 -12.32
N ALA A 39 4.00 8.90 -11.45
CA ALA A 39 4.30 8.47 -10.09
C ALA A 39 3.63 7.15 -9.76
N GLY A 40 4.30 6.32 -8.93
CA GLY A 40 3.69 5.21 -8.23
C GLY A 40 3.34 5.64 -6.79
N SER A 41 2.11 5.37 -6.35
CA SER A 41 1.65 5.74 -5.00
C SER A 41 0.68 4.69 -4.44
N ASP A 42 0.82 4.38 -3.14
CA ASP A 42 -0.12 3.51 -2.41
C ASP A 42 -1.37 4.25 -1.92
N ALA A 43 -1.54 5.48 -2.38
CA ALA A 43 -2.71 6.29 -2.11
C ALA A 43 -3.04 7.14 -3.35
N TYR A 44 -4.30 7.29 -3.66
CA TYR A 44 -4.72 8.21 -4.71
C TYR A 44 -4.45 9.67 -4.30
N LEU A 45 -4.33 10.55 -5.30
CA LEU A 45 -4.13 11.99 -5.11
C LEU A 45 -5.24 12.59 -4.25
N THR A 46 -4.88 13.39 -3.26
CA THR A 46 -5.83 14.24 -2.55
C THR A 46 -6.42 15.30 -3.50
N ASN A 47 -7.52 15.93 -3.13
CA ASN A 47 -8.11 16.98 -3.97
C ASN A 47 -7.13 18.15 -4.19
N ALA A 48 -6.29 18.48 -3.21
CA ALA A 48 -5.27 19.52 -3.35
C ALA A 48 -4.17 19.11 -4.33
N GLU A 49 -3.68 17.88 -4.25
CA GLU A 49 -2.70 17.33 -5.18
C GLU A 49 -3.28 17.22 -6.59
N LEU A 50 -4.54 16.73 -6.72
CA LEU A 50 -5.22 16.66 -8.01
C LEU A 50 -5.34 18.05 -8.66
N SER A 51 -5.71 19.07 -7.90
CA SER A 51 -5.73 20.45 -8.40
C SER A 51 -4.33 20.94 -8.81
N ALA A 52 -3.29 20.55 -8.08
CA ALA A 52 -1.92 20.94 -8.40
C ALA A 52 -1.38 20.28 -9.69
N THR A 53 -1.97 19.17 -10.15
CA THR A 53 -1.53 18.50 -11.39
C THR A 53 -1.75 19.32 -12.65
N GLN A 54 -2.59 20.37 -12.61
CA GLN A 54 -2.79 21.28 -13.74
C GLN A 54 -1.47 21.88 -14.25
N LYS A 55 -0.48 22.07 -13.38
CA LYS A 55 0.85 22.57 -13.75
C LYS A 55 1.64 21.59 -14.65
N VAL A 56 1.41 20.30 -14.48
CA VAL A 56 2.14 19.23 -15.21
C VAL A 56 1.31 18.67 -16.35
N CYS A 57 0.00 18.51 -16.15
CA CYS A 57 -0.91 17.95 -17.15
C CYS A 57 -1.48 19.00 -18.11
N GLY A 58 -1.24 20.30 -17.87
CA GLY A 58 -1.71 21.38 -18.73
C GLY A 58 -3.22 21.36 -18.93
N THR A 59 -3.68 21.16 -20.17
CA THR A 59 -5.11 21.03 -20.51
C THR A 59 -5.65 19.61 -20.30
N GLY A 60 -4.79 18.65 -19.90
CA GLY A 60 -5.19 17.31 -19.54
C GLY A 60 -5.55 17.20 -18.05
N GLU A 61 -5.95 16.02 -17.66
CA GLU A 61 -6.29 15.66 -16.27
C GLU A 61 -5.31 14.61 -15.77
N ALA A 62 -5.07 14.56 -14.46
CA ALA A 62 -4.37 13.44 -13.87
C ALA A 62 -5.34 12.28 -13.60
N LEU A 63 -4.85 11.06 -13.72
CA LEU A 63 -5.58 9.83 -13.46
C LEU A 63 -4.84 9.00 -12.41
N ASP A 64 -5.54 8.56 -11.38
CA ASP A 64 -5.12 7.50 -10.47
C ASP A 64 -5.57 6.15 -11.06
N ILE A 65 -4.64 5.38 -11.60
CA ILE A 65 -4.92 4.08 -12.23
C ILE A 65 -4.48 2.98 -11.28
N PRO A 66 -5.40 2.18 -10.71
CA PRO A 66 -5.05 1.10 -9.81
C PRO A 66 -4.31 0.00 -10.57
N VAL A 67 -3.17 -0.43 -10.04
CA VAL A 67 -2.28 -1.39 -10.72
C VAL A 67 -1.80 -2.54 -9.83
N TYR A 68 -1.85 -2.37 -8.50
CA TYR A 68 -1.28 -3.34 -7.57
C TYR A 68 -2.12 -3.48 -6.31
N ILE A 69 -2.47 -4.72 -5.96
CA ILE A 69 -3.21 -5.05 -4.73
C ILE A 69 -2.36 -5.98 -3.89
N SER A 70 -1.98 -5.53 -2.70
CA SER A 70 -1.19 -6.33 -1.77
C SER A 70 -1.65 -6.12 -0.33
N PRO A 71 -1.66 -7.14 0.53
CA PRO A 71 -1.92 -6.92 1.95
C PRO A 71 -0.73 -6.21 2.60
N ILE A 72 -1.03 -5.30 3.54
CA ILE A 72 -0.04 -4.80 4.49
C ILE A 72 0.06 -5.84 5.60
N ALA A 73 1.17 -6.55 5.68
CA ALA A 73 1.44 -7.45 6.78
C ALA A 73 1.87 -6.63 8.02
N ILE A 74 1.25 -6.90 9.16
CA ILE A 74 1.82 -6.55 10.44
C ILE A 74 2.90 -7.58 10.72
N VAL A 75 4.14 -7.12 10.65
CA VAL A 75 5.33 -7.96 10.78
C VAL A 75 5.92 -7.84 12.18
N TYR A 76 6.48 -8.92 12.70
CA TYR A 76 7.12 -8.92 14.02
C TYR A 76 8.31 -9.87 14.08
N HIS A 77 9.23 -9.60 15.02
CA HIS A 77 10.36 -10.46 15.33
C HIS A 77 10.35 -10.82 16.82
N LEU A 78 9.84 -12.01 17.13
CA LEU A 78 9.62 -12.48 18.50
C LEU A 78 10.04 -13.96 18.67
N GLY A 79 11.30 -14.25 18.40
CA GLY A 79 11.84 -15.60 18.55
C GLY A 79 11.01 -16.67 17.82
N SER A 80 10.59 -17.70 18.53
CA SER A 80 9.83 -18.83 17.97
C SER A 80 8.31 -18.62 17.96
N VAL A 81 7.81 -17.44 18.37
CA VAL A 81 6.37 -17.18 18.35
C VAL A 81 5.87 -17.04 16.91
N THR A 82 4.92 -17.88 16.53
CA THR A 82 4.30 -17.90 15.21
C THR A 82 2.78 -17.75 15.32
N ASN A 83 2.11 -17.44 14.20
CA ASN A 83 0.64 -17.38 14.10
C ASN A 83 -0.04 -16.44 15.09
N LEU A 84 0.59 -15.30 15.39
CA LEU A 84 0.07 -14.30 16.29
C LEU A 84 -1.25 -13.69 15.76
N LYS A 85 -2.22 -13.52 16.63
CA LYS A 85 -3.53 -12.93 16.37
C LYS A 85 -3.67 -11.61 17.11
N LEU A 86 -4.08 -10.54 16.42
CA LEU A 86 -4.36 -9.25 17.05
C LEU A 86 -5.66 -8.66 16.49
N ASP A 87 -6.38 -7.94 17.34
CA ASP A 87 -7.42 -7.02 16.89
C ASP A 87 -6.86 -5.60 16.71
N SER A 88 -7.62 -4.76 16.04
CA SER A 88 -7.18 -3.40 15.73
C SER A 88 -6.97 -2.53 16.97
N SER A 89 -7.74 -2.73 18.04
CA SER A 89 -7.60 -1.97 19.30
C SER A 89 -6.29 -2.34 20.00
N THR A 90 -5.99 -3.62 20.12
CA THR A 90 -4.71 -4.11 20.68
C THR A 90 -3.55 -3.61 19.85
N LEU A 91 -3.64 -3.71 18.52
CA LEU A 91 -2.62 -3.23 17.58
C LEU A 91 -2.38 -1.72 17.76
N ALA A 92 -3.43 -0.90 17.80
CA ALA A 92 -3.32 0.53 18.05
C ALA A 92 -2.59 0.84 19.37
N LYS A 93 -2.94 0.16 20.45
CA LYS A 93 -2.32 0.34 21.77
C LYS A 93 -0.83 -0.07 21.79
N MET A 94 -0.43 -1.07 21.00
CA MET A 94 0.97 -1.45 20.85
C MET A 94 1.75 -0.33 20.16
N PHE A 95 1.24 0.22 19.05
CA PHE A 95 1.91 1.31 18.34
C PHE A 95 1.87 2.66 19.09
N LEU A 96 0.93 2.85 20.00
CA LEU A 96 0.89 3.99 20.93
C LEU A 96 1.78 3.81 22.17
N GLY A 97 2.39 2.63 22.35
CA GLY A 97 3.19 2.32 23.55
C GLY A 97 2.37 2.17 24.84
N THR A 98 1.04 2.01 24.74
CA THR A 98 0.16 1.75 25.88
C THR A 98 0.29 0.28 26.32
N ILE A 99 0.36 -0.64 25.36
CA ILE A 99 0.73 -2.04 25.58
C ILE A 99 2.22 -2.14 25.31
N ARG A 100 3.01 -2.53 26.32
CA ARG A 100 4.46 -2.40 26.32
C ARG A 100 5.21 -3.74 26.30
N THR A 101 4.54 -4.85 26.56
CA THR A 101 5.15 -6.19 26.58
C THR A 101 4.31 -7.19 25.83
N TRP A 102 4.97 -8.17 25.20
CA TRP A 102 4.28 -9.19 24.44
C TRP A 102 3.37 -10.10 25.25
N ASN A 103 3.64 -10.27 26.53
CA ASN A 103 2.80 -11.06 27.43
C ASN A 103 1.66 -10.25 28.10
N ASP A 104 1.34 -9.06 27.58
CA ASP A 104 0.20 -8.26 28.07
C ASP A 104 -1.10 -9.08 28.06
N PRO A 105 -1.96 -8.93 29.08
CA PRO A 105 -3.25 -9.65 29.16
C PRO A 105 -4.11 -9.51 27.89
N ALA A 106 -4.12 -8.33 27.24
CA ALA A 106 -4.91 -8.11 26.02
C ALA A 106 -4.38 -8.97 24.84
N ILE A 107 -3.05 -9.11 24.71
CA ILE A 107 -2.45 -9.98 23.68
C ILE A 107 -2.70 -11.45 24.02
N LYS A 108 -2.52 -11.85 25.28
CA LYS A 108 -2.78 -13.24 25.73
C LYS A 108 -4.23 -13.67 25.49
N ALA A 109 -5.19 -12.81 25.73
CA ALA A 109 -6.61 -13.11 25.51
C ALA A 109 -6.93 -13.47 24.06
N LEU A 110 -6.21 -12.88 23.10
CA LEU A 110 -6.35 -13.16 21.66
C LEU A 110 -5.56 -14.39 21.20
N ASN A 111 -4.63 -14.89 22.04
CA ASN A 111 -3.65 -15.92 21.69
C ASN A 111 -3.63 -17.06 22.73
N ALA A 112 -4.79 -17.59 23.08
CA ALA A 112 -4.91 -18.69 24.03
C ALA A 112 -4.03 -19.88 23.63
N GLY A 113 -3.25 -20.39 24.56
CA GLY A 113 -2.31 -21.52 24.32
C GLY A 113 -0.96 -21.11 23.72
N VAL A 114 -0.73 -19.85 23.38
CA VAL A 114 0.56 -19.36 22.93
C VAL A 114 1.37 -18.85 24.12
N SER A 115 2.60 -19.37 24.28
CA SER A 115 3.53 -18.87 25.30
C SER A 115 4.14 -17.55 24.82
N LEU A 116 3.69 -16.44 25.37
CA LEU A 116 4.18 -15.10 25.03
C LEU A 116 5.20 -14.63 26.06
N PRO A 117 6.40 -14.19 25.63
CA PRO A 117 7.45 -13.72 26.54
C PRO A 117 7.13 -12.34 27.11
N SER A 118 7.79 -11.99 28.22
CA SER A 118 7.73 -10.64 28.82
C SER A 118 8.59 -9.61 28.08
N THR A 119 9.08 -9.93 26.89
CA THR A 119 9.90 -9.06 26.06
C THR A 119 9.18 -7.73 25.82
N PRO A 120 9.87 -6.58 25.93
CA PRO A 120 9.32 -5.30 25.55
C PRO A 120 8.90 -5.25 24.08
N ILE A 121 7.86 -4.49 23.77
CA ILE A 121 7.42 -4.22 22.39
C ILE A 121 8.12 -2.96 21.90
N THR A 122 8.79 -3.05 20.76
CA THR A 122 9.35 -1.91 20.06
C THR A 122 8.60 -1.71 18.73
N PRO A 123 7.69 -0.73 18.64
CA PRO A 123 7.08 -0.38 17.36
C PRO A 123 8.12 0.20 16.40
N VAL A 124 8.05 -0.19 15.13
CA VAL A 124 8.89 0.33 14.06
C VAL A 124 7.98 0.93 12.99
N HIS A 125 8.23 2.18 12.60
CA HIS A 125 7.44 2.91 11.63
C HIS A 125 8.30 3.50 10.52
N ARG A 126 7.69 4.09 9.50
CA ARG A 126 8.39 4.76 8.40
C ARG A 126 8.85 6.16 8.82
N SER A 127 10.07 6.52 8.44
CA SER A 127 10.63 7.87 8.63
C SER A 127 10.35 8.80 7.44
N ASP A 128 10.05 8.25 6.27
CA ASP A 128 9.72 8.96 5.03
C ASP A 128 8.20 9.13 4.84
N LYS A 129 7.79 9.94 3.86
CA LYS A 129 6.39 10.05 3.45
C LYS A 129 5.96 8.79 2.72
N SER A 130 5.12 7.99 3.38
CA SER A 130 4.77 6.63 2.97
C SER A 130 3.27 6.43 2.79
N GLY A 131 2.86 5.98 1.62
CA GLY A 131 1.49 5.55 1.39
C GLY A 131 1.12 4.30 2.22
N THR A 132 2.09 3.42 2.55
CA THR A 132 1.87 2.31 3.48
C THR A 132 1.50 2.82 4.87
N THR A 133 2.20 3.86 5.38
CA THR A 133 1.86 4.54 6.64
C THR A 133 0.44 5.13 6.58
N LYS A 134 0.08 5.80 5.47
CA LYS A 134 -1.27 6.36 5.29
C LYS A 134 -2.35 5.28 5.35
N ASN A 135 -2.14 4.15 4.66
CA ASN A 135 -3.07 3.03 4.68
C ASN A 135 -3.18 2.37 6.06
N PHE A 136 -2.07 2.20 6.78
CA PHE A 136 -2.06 1.64 8.12
C PHE A 136 -2.77 2.56 9.13
N THR A 137 -2.47 3.84 9.11
CA THR A 137 -3.10 4.83 10.00
C THR A 137 -4.59 5.04 9.67
N ASP A 138 -4.99 4.95 8.39
CA ASP A 138 -6.38 4.93 7.96
C ASP A 138 -7.12 3.69 8.49
N TYR A 139 -6.51 2.52 8.40
CA TYR A 139 -7.06 1.30 8.98
C TYR A 139 -7.29 1.45 10.49
N LEU A 140 -6.30 1.89 11.25
CA LEU A 140 -6.42 2.07 12.69
C LEU A 140 -7.48 3.10 13.07
N SER A 141 -7.54 4.23 12.36
CA SER A 141 -8.52 5.30 12.63
C SER A 141 -9.97 4.84 12.44
N LYS A 142 -10.22 3.94 11.49
CA LYS A 142 -11.56 3.43 11.19
C LYS A 142 -11.95 2.21 12.00
N THR A 143 -10.99 1.34 12.34
CA THR A 143 -11.29 0.08 13.04
C THR A 143 -11.04 0.11 14.54
N ALA A 144 -10.31 1.11 15.03
CA ALA A 144 -9.99 1.30 16.45
C ALA A 144 -10.16 2.78 16.90
N PRO A 145 -11.26 3.49 16.57
CA PRO A 145 -11.39 4.93 16.84
C PRO A 145 -11.34 5.28 18.34
N GLY A 146 -11.71 4.35 19.22
CA GLY A 146 -11.59 4.52 20.67
C GLY A 146 -10.16 4.43 21.22
N SER A 147 -9.22 3.90 20.43
CA SER A 147 -7.81 3.77 20.83
C SER A 147 -6.89 4.64 19.96
N TRP A 148 -7.18 4.80 18.67
CA TRP A 148 -6.38 5.56 17.71
C TRP A 148 -7.11 6.82 17.26
N THR A 149 -6.68 7.99 17.74
CA THR A 149 -7.31 9.29 17.43
C THR A 149 -6.55 10.11 16.40
N ALA A 150 -5.34 9.67 16.01
CA ALA A 150 -4.55 10.36 15.00
C ALA A 150 -5.20 10.24 13.61
N LYS A 151 -5.11 11.33 12.84
CA LYS A 151 -5.62 11.35 11.46
C LYS A 151 -4.74 10.49 10.54
N PRO A 152 -5.32 9.85 9.51
CA PRO A 152 -4.54 9.17 8.48
C PRO A 152 -3.57 10.13 7.77
N GLY A 153 -2.34 9.67 7.55
CA GLY A 153 -1.33 10.49 6.87
C GLY A 153 -0.12 9.69 6.43
N GLU A 154 0.64 10.23 5.48
CA GLU A 154 1.88 9.61 5.00
C GLU A 154 3.04 9.74 5.98
N VAL A 155 2.98 10.73 6.86
CA VAL A 155 3.93 10.93 7.96
C VAL A 155 3.40 10.23 9.20
N TRP A 156 4.28 9.52 9.92
CA TRP A 156 3.91 8.86 11.17
C TRP A 156 3.41 9.89 12.19
N PRO A 157 2.19 9.74 12.75
CA PRO A 157 1.53 10.83 13.45
C PRO A 157 1.76 10.85 14.97
N VAL A 158 2.41 9.85 15.55
CA VAL A 158 2.58 9.73 17.00
C VAL A 158 4.05 9.61 17.38
N SER A 159 4.41 10.00 18.60
CA SER A 159 5.78 9.91 19.10
C SER A 159 6.13 8.50 19.56
N GLY A 160 7.42 8.19 19.56
CA GLY A 160 7.97 6.92 20.05
C GLY A 160 8.07 5.85 18.96
N GLY A 161 8.76 4.76 19.29
CA GLY A 161 9.14 3.71 18.36
C GLY A 161 10.45 4.03 17.62
N GLU A 162 10.85 3.11 16.76
CA GLU A 162 11.99 3.25 15.85
C GLU A 162 11.51 3.64 14.45
N ALA A 163 12.37 4.28 13.65
CA ALA A 163 12.00 4.85 12.37
C ALA A 163 12.93 4.41 11.24
N GLY A 164 12.43 3.56 10.34
CA GLY A 164 13.16 3.06 9.17
C GLY A 164 12.83 3.81 7.89
N ASN A 165 13.84 4.09 7.08
CA ASN A 165 13.66 4.75 5.78
C ASN A 165 13.25 3.74 4.71
N GLY A 166 12.13 4.02 4.04
CA GLY A 166 11.57 3.13 3.04
C GLY A 166 11.08 1.80 3.64
N THR A 167 10.46 0.96 2.81
CA THR A 167 9.99 -0.36 3.27
C THR A 167 11.14 -1.27 3.67
N SER A 168 12.23 -1.27 2.93
CA SER A 168 13.40 -2.11 3.20
C SER A 168 14.10 -1.74 4.50
N GLY A 169 14.26 -0.44 4.79
CA GLY A 169 14.83 0.04 6.06
C GLY A 169 13.95 -0.39 7.24
N MET A 170 12.66 -0.12 7.19
CA MET A 170 11.73 -0.49 8.25
C MET A 170 11.70 -2.02 8.49
N VAL A 171 11.70 -2.83 7.43
CA VAL A 171 11.76 -4.31 7.56
C VAL A 171 13.10 -4.76 8.15
N ALA A 172 14.21 -4.11 7.77
CA ALA A 172 15.53 -4.40 8.34
C ALA A 172 15.57 -4.10 9.84
N ASP A 173 14.99 -2.97 10.29
CA ASP A 173 14.91 -2.59 11.70
C ASP A 173 14.05 -3.59 12.48
N VAL A 174 12.89 -4.02 11.94
CA VAL A 174 12.09 -5.08 12.56
C VAL A 174 12.87 -6.37 12.69
N LYS A 175 13.63 -6.76 11.66
CA LYS A 175 14.43 -7.99 11.66
C LYS A 175 15.63 -7.91 12.61
N GLY A 176 16.22 -6.74 12.76
CA GLY A 176 17.41 -6.50 13.59
C GLY A 176 17.11 -6.49 15.09
N GLY A 177 15.90 -6.12 15.50
CA GLY A 177 15.51 -6.06 16.91
C GLY A 177 14.85 -7.35 17.41
N THR A 178 14.72 -7.46 18.73
CA THR A 178 13.94 -8.52 19.39
C THR A 178 12.72 -7.90 20.06
N GLY A 179 11.53 -8.44 19.79
CA GLY A 179 10.28 -7.88 20.28
C GLY A 179 9.78 -6.69 19.44
N THR A 180 10.33 -6.51 18.27
CA THR A 180 9.92 -5.46 17.31
C THR A 180 8.63 -5.83 16.59
N ILE A 181 7.85 -4.81 16.23
CA ILE A 181 6.63 -4.91 15.43
C ILE A 181 6.58 -3.75 14.43
N GLY A 182 6.20 -4.02 13.19
CA GLY A 182 6.08 -3.01 12.13
C GLY A 182 4.98 -3.36 11.13
N TYR A 183 4.92 -2.62 10.03
CA TYR A 183 3.93 -2.80 8.96
C TYR A 183 4.57 -2.65 7.59
N ALA A 184 4.40 -3.62 6.72
CA ALA A 184 5.02 -3.63 5.40
C ALA A 184 4.13 -4.30 4.36
N ASP A 185 4.36 -3.99 3.09
CA ASP A 185 3.86 -4.85 2.01
C ASP A 185 4.26 -6.31 2.31
N ALA A 186 3.31 -7.23 2.24
CA ALA A 186 3.55 -8.63 2.59
C ALA A 186 4.66 -9.27 1.76
N SER A 187 4.92 -8.79 0.54
CA SER A 187 6.02 -9.25 -0.32
C SER A 187 7.40 -8.98 0.27
N GLN A 188 7.51 -7.97 1.14
CA GLN A 188 8.76 -7.54 1.75
C GLN A 188 8.98 -8.16 3.15
N ALA A 189 7.96 -8.83 3.69
CA ALA A 189 8.01 -9.38 5.05
C ALA A 189 9.05 -10.48 5.25
N GLY A 190 9.49 -11.14 4.17
CA GLY A 190 10.48 -12.23 4.25
C GLY A 190 10.09 -13.30 5.26
N THR A 191 11.03 -13.63 6.15
CA THR A 191 10.87 -14.64 7.21
C THR A 191 10.29 -14.11 8.52
N LEU A 192 9.96 -12.81 8.61
CA LEU A 192 9.33 -12.23 9.79
C LEU A 192 7.97 -12.88 10.08
N GLY A 193 7.60 -12.95 11.36
CA GLY A 193 6.26 -13.34 11.76
C GLY A 193 5.23 -12.37 11.16
N LYS A 194 4.07 -12.88 10.80
CA LYS A 194 2.95 -12.10 10.24
C LYS A 194 1.72 -12.29 11.11
N VAL A 195 1.11 -11.21 11.51
CA VAL A 195 -0.08 -11.22 12.36
C VAL A 195 -1.32 -11.55 11.51
N ALA A 196 -2.19 -12.43 12.01
CA ALA A 196 -3.56 -12.53 11.55
C ALA A 196 -4.40 -11.46 12.27
N VAL A 197 -5.02 -10.53 11.51
CA VAL A 197 -5.85 -9.46 12.09
C VAL A 197 -7.30 -9.89 12.19
N LYS A 198 -7.98 -9.40 13.24
CA LYS A 198 -9.41 -9.68 13.45
C LYS A 198 -10.25 -8.90 12.44
N VAL A 199 -11.13 -9.64 11.73
CA VAL A 199 -12.10 -9.10 10.78
C VAL A 199 -13.46 -9.74 11.11
N GLY A 200 -14.38 -8.94 11.60
CA GLY A 200 -15.62 -9.49 12.17
C GLY A 200 -15.34 -10.47 13.31
N ALA A 201 -15.81 -11.71 13.18
CA ALA A 201 -15.58 -12.77 14.16
C ALA A 201 -14.33 -13.63 13.90
N THR A 202 -13.63 -13.43 12.77
CA THR A 202 -12.51 -14.28 12.33
C THR A 202 -11.17 -13.55 12.40
N PHE A 203 -10.07 -14.31 12.42
CA PHE A 203 -8.72 -13.78 12.25
C PHE A 203 -8.21 -14.17 10.86
N ASN A 204 -7.91 -13.17 10.04
CA ASN A 204 -7.49 -13.35 8.66
C ASN A 204 -6.00 -13.04 8.50
N ALA A 205 -5.27 -13.95 7.87
CA ALA A 205 -3.86 -13.75 7.50
C ALA A 205 -3.74 -12.77 6.32
N PRO A 206 -2.59 -12.06 6.19
CA PRO A 206 -2.33 -11.15 5.07
C PRO A 206 -2.08 -11.93 3.77
N THR A 207 -3.16 -12.26 3.07
CA THR A 207 -3.12 -12.98 1.79
C THR A 207 -3.55 -12.10 0.62
N ALA A 208 -3.00 -12.35 -0.57
CA ALA A 208 -3.41 -11.66 -1.79
C ALA A 208 -4.92 -11.78 -2.05
N ALA A 209 -5.49 -12.98 -1.89
CA ALA A 209 -6.92 -13.20 -2.06
C ALA A 209 -7.77 -12.40 -1.06
N GLY A 210 -7.32 -12.30 0.21
CA GLY A 210 -7.99 -11.48 1.22
C GLY A 210 -7.93 -9.99 0.90
N ALA A 211 -6.79 -9.51 0.40
CA ALA A 211 -6.62 -8.13 -0.05
C ALA A 211 -7.55 -7.81 -1.25
N ALA A 212 -7.61 -8.68 -2.25
CA ALA A 212 -8.52 -8.52 -3.39
C ALA A 212 -9.99 -8.40 -2.94
N LYS A 213 -10.45 -9.28 -2.04
CA LYS A 213 -11.81 -9.22 -1.49
C LYS A 213 -12.12 -7.89 -0.79
N ALA A 214 -11.14 -7.32 -0.07
CA ALA A 214 -11.32 -6.03 0.56
C ALA A 214 -11.44 -4.89 -0.46
N VAL A 215 -10.65 -4.94 -1.55
CA VAL A 215 -10.75 -3.97 -2.66
C VAL A 215 -12.09 -4.09 -3.38
N ASP A 216 -12.54 -5.32 -3.68
CA ASP A 216 -13.82 -5.57 -4.36
C ASP A 216 -15.04 -5.12 -3.52
N ALA A 217 -14.92 -5.11 -2.19
CA ALA A 217 -15.94 -4.58 -1.27
C ALA A 217 -15.91 -3.05 -1.12
N SER A 218 -14.96 -2.37 -1.77
CA SER A 218 -14.68 -0.95 -1.62
C SER A 218 -15.40 -0.12 -2.69
N THR A 219 -15.48 1.22 -2.49
CA THR A 219 -16.27 2.10 -3.34
C THR A 219 -15.39 3.11 -4.07
N PRO A 220 -15.71 3.47 -5.32
CA PRO A 220 -15.05 4.56 -6.03
C PRO A 220 -15.21 5.89 -5.28
N VAL A 221 -14.18 6.72 -5.35
CA VAL A 221 -14.24 8.12 -4.87
C VAL A 221 -15.07 8.94 -5.85
N THR A 222 -16.03 9.69 -5.33
CA THR A 222 -16.88 10.58 -6.14
C THR A 222 -16.18 11.92 -6.44
N GLY A 223 -16.62 12.62 -7.50
CA GLY A 223 -16.09 13.93 -7.86
C GLY A 223 -14.69 13.91 -8.48
N ARG A 224 -14.26 12.76 -9.00
CA ARG A 224 -12.98 12.58 -9.68
C ARG A 224 -13.11 12.81 -11.20
N PRO A 225 -12.02 13.16 -11.89
CA PRO A 225 -12.02 13.27 -13.36
C PRO A 225 -12.51 11.99 -14.05
N ALA A 226 -13.05 12.14 -15.24
CA ALA A 226 -13.53 11.00 -16.00
C ALA A 226 -12.40 10.05 -16.39
N GLY A 227 -12.38 8.85 -15.85
CA GLY A 227 -11.34 7.84 -16.02
C GLY A 227 -10.37 7.74 -14.85
N ASP A 228 -10.43 8.64 -13.87
CA ASP A 228 -9.78 8.45 -12.59
C ASP A 228 -10.47 7.29 -11.83
N LEU A 229 -9.67 6.40 -11.27
CA LEU A 229 -10.15 5.17 -10.64
C LEU A 229 -9.79 5.11 -9.15
N ALA A 230 -9.71 6.26 -8.49
CA ALA A 230 -9.50 6.32 -7.05
C ALA A 230 -10.59 5.54 -6.28
N ILE A 231 -10.18 4.72 -5.31
CA ILE A 231 -11.07 3.85 -4.53
C ILE A 231 -10.86 4.13 -3.03
N THR A 232 -11.96 4.35 -2.33
CA THR A 232 -11.96 4.39 -0.86
C THR A 232 -12.10 2.97 -0.33
N ILE A 233 -11.06 2.47 0.32
CA ILE A 233 -11.06 1.12 0.90
C ILE A 233 -12.02 1.05 2.09
N ASP A 234 -12.93 0.07 2.07
CA ASP A 234 -13.75 -0.24 3.24
C ASP A 234 -12.92 -1.01 4.28
N ARG A 235 -12.32 -0.25 5.22
CA ARG A 235 -11.50 -0.80 6.31
C ARG A 235 -12.33 -1.59 7.33
N THR A 236 -13.65 -1.36 7.36
CA THR A 236 -14.57 -1.95 8.33
C THR A 236 -15.32 -3.16 7.79
N THR A 237 -15.06 -3.54 6.55
CA THR A 237 -15.68 -4.72 5.92
C THR A 237 -15.57 -5.96 6.79
N THR A 238 -16.65 -6.72 6.87
CA THR A 238 -16.71 -8.03 7.52
C THR A 238 -16.90 -9.16 6.50
N ALA A 239 -16.71 -8.87 5.21
CA ALA A 239 -16.80 -9.85 4.14
C ALA A 239 -15.91 -11.07 4.42
N ALA A 240 -16.44 -12.26 4.23
CA ALA A 240 -15.76 -13.52 4.59
C ALA A 240 -14.40 -13.66 3.90
N GLY A 241 -13.34 -13.76 4.72
CA GLY A 241 -11.96 -13.89 4.27
C GLY A 241 -11.35 -12.60 3.69
N ALA A 242 -12.02 -11.43 3.81
CA ALA A 242 -11.41 -10.15 3.44
C ALA A 242 -10.29 -9.77 4.41
N TYR A 243 -9.29 -9.06 3.89
CA TYR A 243 -8.18 -8.50 4.66
C TYR A 243 -8.11 -6.99 4.40
N PRO A 244 -8.78 -6.16 5.21
CA PRO A 244 -8.95 -4.74 4.92
C PRO A 244 -7.70 -3.87 5.16
N LEU A 245 -6.65 -4.41 5.76
CA LEU A 245 -5.35 -3.74 5.85
C LEU A 245 -4.56 -4.00 4.56
N VAL A 246 -4.97 -3.30 3.49
CA VAL A 246 -4.53 -3.52 2.11
C VAL A 246 -3.89 -2.27 1.53
N LEU A 247 -2.87 -2.47 0.68
CA LEU A 247 -2.37 -1.50 -0.28
C LEU A 247 -3.16 -1.67 -1.58
N LEU A 248 -3.71 -0.57 -2.07
CA LEU A 248 -4.10 -0.41 -3.46
C LEU A 248 -3.17 0.66 -4.03
N SER A 249 -2.21 0.23 -4.86
CA SER A 249 -1.26 1.16 -5.45
C SER A 249 -1.74 1.62 -6.82
N TYR A 250 -1.47 2.86 -7.11
CA TYR A 250 -1.84 3.55 -8.33
C TYR A 250 -0.59 3.94 -9.11
N ASP A 251 -0.66 3.82 -10.42
CA ASP A 251 0.17 4.61 -11.31
C ASP A 251 -0.57 5.89 -11.67
N ILE A 252 0.08 7.03 -11.45
CA ILE A 252 -0.48 8.37 -11.62
C ILE A 252 0.16 8.99 -12.85
N GLY A 253 -0.66 9.39 -13.81
CA GLY A 253 -0.19 10.01 -15.04
C GLY A 253 -1.20 10.99 -15.60
N CYS A 254 -0.80 11.75 -16.62
CA CYS A 254 -1.66 12.73 -17.29
C CYS A 254 -2.42 12.11 -18.47
N THR A 255 -3.65 12.58 -18.72
CA THR A 255 -4.33 12.25 -19.98
C THR A 255 -3.68 12.93 -21.18
N LYS A 256 -2.92 14.02 -20.97
CA LYS A 256 -2.20 14.74 -22.00
C LYS A 256 -0.81 15.14 -21.49
N TYR A 257 0.20 14.90 -22.32
CA TYR A 257 1.57 15.31 -22.09
C TYR A 257 1.99 16.37 -23.11
N SER A 258 2.84 17.32 -22.69
CA SER A 258 3.40 18.33 -23.59
C SER A 258 4.37 17.71 -24.60
N ASP A 259 5.06 16.63 -24.23
CA ASP A 259 5.88 15.81 -25.12
C ASP A 259 5.10 14.55 -25.51
N ALA A 260 4.73 14.45 -26.78
CA ALA A 260 3.99 13.34 -27.35
C ALA A 260 4.74 11.99 -27.21
N LYS A 261 6.07 11.98 -27.34
CA LYS A 261 6.89 10.77 -27.16
C LYS A 261 6.87 10.27 -25.73
N GLN A 262 6.96 11.21 -24.78
CA GLN A 262 6.85 10.89 -23.35
C GLN A 262 5.47 10.34 -23.02
N GLY A 263 4.40 10.95 -23.54
CA GLY A 263 3.03 10.47 -23.37
C GLY A 263 2.84 9.06 -23.93
N ALA A 264 3.39 8.79 -25.13
CA ALA A 264 3.35 7.45 -25.74
C ALA A 264 4.07 6.39 -24.90
N LEU A 265 5.24 6.73 -24.32
CA LEU A 265 5.99 5.82 -23.44
C LEU A 265 5.25 5.53 -22.15
N VAL A 266 4.67 6.53 -21.49
CA VAL A 266 3.87 6.34 -20.27
C VAL A 266 2.64 5.49 -20.57
N LYS A 267 1.92 5.79 -21.66
CA LYS A 267 0.78 4.97 -22.11
C LYS A 267 1.18 3.52 -22.37
N GLY A 268 2.29 3.31 -23.05
CA GLY A 268 2.83 1.96 -23.34
C GLY A 268 3.14 1.19 -22.06
N LEU A 269 3.84 1.83 -21.10
CA LEU A 269 4.18 1.22 -19.81
C LEU A 269 2.92 0.88 -19.02
N PHE A 270 1.97 1.82 -18.88
CA PHE A 270 0.72 1.59 -18.14
C PHE A 270 -0.15 0.54 -18.81
N SER A 271 -0.18 0.49 -20.16
CA SER A 271 -0.86 -0.58 -20.90
C SER A 271 -0.27 -1.95 -20.60
N TYR A 272 1.06 -2.06 -20.51
CA TYR A 272 1.71 -3.30 -20.12
C TYR A 272 1.38 -3.66 -18.67
N ILE A 273 1.49 -2.73 -17.72
CA ILE A 273 1.23 -2.94 -16.29
C ILE A 273 -0.21 -3.44 -16.07
N THR A 274 -1.20 -2.83 -16.75
CA THR A 274 -2.63 -3.19 -16.63
C THR A 274 -3.02 -4.40 -17.46
N SER A 275 -2.15 -4.92 -18.34
CA SER A 275 -2.42 -6.15 -19.10
C SER A 275 -2.42 -7.40 -18.21
N SER A 276 -3.04 -8.48 -18.68
CA SER A 276 -3.00 -9.76 -17.98
C SER A 276 -1.58 -10.29 -17.76
N GLU A 277 -0.67 -10.01 -18.70
CA GLU A 277 0.75 -10.38 -18.58
C GLU A 277 1.46 -9.56 -17.49
N GLY A 278 1.27 -8.23 -17.47
CA GLY A 278 1.83 -7.36 -16.44
C GLY A 278 1.30 -7.72 -15.05
N GLN A 279 0.01 -8.00 -14.92
CA GLN A 279 -0.59 -8.43 -13.67
C GLN A 279 -0.06 -9.80 -13.20
N ALA A 280 0.12 -10.75 -14.11
CA ALA A 280 0.72 -12.05 -13.81
C ALA A 280 2.19 -11.92 -13.40
N ALA A 281 2.96 -11.01 -14.02
CA ALA A 281 4.35 -10.75 -13.65
C ALA A 281 4.46 -10.21 -12.21
N ALA A 282 3.59 -9.28 -11.81
CA ALA A 282 3.53 -8.77 -10.44
C ALA A 282 3.13 -9.87 -9.44
N ALA A 283 2.09 -10.65 -9.75
CA ALA A 283 1.64 -11.75 -8.90
C ALA A 283 2.75 -12.78 -8.68
N LYS A 284 3.49 -13.15 -9.73
CA LYS A 284 4.61 -14.10 -9.65
C LYS A 284 5.77 -13.57 -8.81
N THR A 285 6.09 -12.29 -8.95
CA THR A 285 7.31 -11.71 -8.33
C THR A 285 7.06 -11.21 -6.91
N ALA A 286 5.90 -10.59 -6.66
CA ALA A 286 5.57 -9.96 -5.40
C ALA A 286 4.40 -10.61 -4.66
N GLY A 287 3.78 -11.66 -5.20
CA GLY A 287 2.62 -12.30 -4.58
C GLY A 287 1.40 -11.38 -4.44
N SER A 288 1.31 -10.33 -5.28
CA SER A 288 0.15 -9.45 -5.32
C SER A 288 -1.09 -10.17 -5.87
N ALA A 289 -2.28 -9.70 -5.51
CA ALA A 289 -3.48 -10.10 -6.21
C ALA A 289 -3.54 -9.38 -7.57
N PRO A 290 -3.84 -10.08 -8.65
CA PRO A 290 -4.23 -9.42 -9.88
C PRO A 290 -5.49 -8.57 -9.67
N LEU A 291 -5.63 -7.49 -10.45
CA LEU A 291 -6.88 -6.74 -10.49
C LEU A 291 -8.05 -7.67 -10.87
N SER A 292 -9.21 -7.49 -10.26
CA SER A 292 -10.42 -8.20 -10.74
C SER A 292 -10.70 -7.85 -12.21
N ALA A 293 -11.33 -8.75 -12.96
CA ALA A 293 -11.60 -8.53 -14.38
C ALA A 293 -12.34 -7.20 -14.64
N ALA A 294 -13.25 -6.83 -13.75
CA ALA A 294 -13.99 -5.57 -13.84
C ALA A 294 -13.08 -4.36 -13.60
N LEU A 295 -12.20 -4.40 -12.61
CA LEU A 295 -11.27 -3.31 -12.31
C LEU A 295 -10.19 -3.20 -13.39
N GLN A 296 -9.67 -4.33 -13.89
CA GLN A 296 -8.72 -4.36 -14.99
C GLN A 296 -9.29 -3.74 -16.28
N ALA A 297 -10.52 -4.06 -16.64
CA ALA A 297 -11.18 -3.48 -17.81
C ALA A 297 -11.32 -1.95 -17.68
N LYS A 298 -11.65 -1.46 -16.48
CA LYS A 298 -11.69 -0.01 -16.20
C LYS A 298 -10.29 0.60 -16.30
N ALA A 299 -9.27 -0.04 -15.73
CA ALA A 299 -7.89 0.45 -15.79
C ALA A 299 -7.38 0.54 -17.24
N VAL A 300 -7.63 -0.47 -18.07
CA VAL A 300 -7.30 -0.45 -19.51
C VAL A 300 -8.02 0.70 -20.23
N THR A 301 -9.32 0.91 -19.95
CA THR A 301 -10.10 2.03 -20.51
C THR A 301 -9.55 3.38 -20.06
N SER A 302 -9.11 3.48 -18.81
CA SER A 302 -8.49 4.70 -18.28
C SER A 302 -7.15 5.00 -18.96
N VAL A 303 -6.27 3.99 -19.09
CA VAL A 303 -4.99 4.12 -19.81
C VAL A 303 -5.20 4.55 -21.26
N ALA A 304 -6.26 4.10 -21.93
CA ALA A 304 -6.56 4.48 -23.31
C ALA A 304 -6.79 5.99 -23.47
N LYS A 305 -7.20 6.70 -22.39
CA LYS A 305 -7.38 8.17 -22.38
C LYS A 305 -6.08 8.96 -22.40
N ILE A 306 -4.94 8.33 -22.13
CA ILE A 306 -3.63 8.98 -22.27
C ILE A 306 -3.38 9.20 -23.76
N ASN A 307 -3.40 10.46 -24.17
CA ASN A 307 -3.12 10.84 -25.55
C ASN A 307 -1.63 11.08 -25.76
N ALA A 308 -1.12 10.53 -26.83
CA ALA A 308 0.26 10.73 -27.25
C ALA A 308 0.44 11.95 -28.17
N GLY A 309 -0.38 12.99 -27.98
CA GLY A 309 -0.36 14.21 -28.78
C GLY A 309 -1.35 14.17 -29.92
#